data_23f764a8c351a9617eb4c296baf9ada9
#
_entry.id   23f764a8c351a9617eb4c296baf9ada9
#
_cell.length_a   1.000
_cell.length_b   1.000
_cell.length_c   1.000
_cell.angle_alpha   90.00
_cell.angle_beta   90.00
_cell.angle_gamma   90.00
#
_symmetry.space_group_name_H-M   'P 1'
#
loop_
_entity.id
_entity.type
_entity.pdbx_description
1 polymer ?
#
loop_
_entity_poly.entity_id
_entity_poly.type
_entity_poly.pdbx_seq_one_letter_code
_entity_poly.pdbx_strand_id
1 'polypeptide(L)' 'MAITINIYYSGTNGGAREFAKEMIASGIVEAIRAEKGNSRYEYFFPMDDEETVLLIDSWTDQEA' A
#
# COMPACT_ATOMS: atom_id res chain seq x y z
N MET A 1 2.75 -20.18 4.60
CA MET A 1 1.53 -19.84 3.86
C MET A 1 1.56 -18.37 3.46
N ALA A 2 1.35 -18.09 2.18
CA ALA A 2 1.33 -16.71 1.71
C ALA A 2 0.04 -15.99 2.15
N ILE A 3 0.19 -14.72 2.50
CA ILE A 3 -0.94 -13.88 2.91
C ILE A 3 -0.96 -12.64 2.05
N THR A 4 -2.15 -12.31 1.55
CA THR A 4 -2.38 -11.07 0.81
C THR A 4 -3.48 -10.28 1.51
N ILE A 5 -3.19 -9.03 1.80
CA ILE A 5 -4.13 -8.13 2.49
C ILE A 5 -4.44 -6.97 1.54
N ASN A 6 -5.72 -6.71 1.35
CA ASN A 6 -6.19 -5.58 0.57
C ASN A 6 -6.75 -4.54 1.55
N ILE A 7 -6.19 -3.35 1.54
CA ILE A 7 -6.59 -2.29 2.45
C ILE A 7 -7.06 -1.09 1.63
N TYR A 8 -8.29 -0.64 1.91
CA TYR A 8 -8.82 0.56 1.29
C TYR A 8 -8.70 1.73 2.26
N TYR A 9 -8.04 2.78 1.81
CA TYR A 9 -7.93 4.03 2.56
C TYR A 9 -8.85 5.05 1.92
N SER A 10 -9.63 5.74 2.74
CA SER A 10 -10.48 6.82 2.27
C SER A 10 -10.10 8.12 2.95
N GLY A 11 -10.14 9.21 2.21
CA GLY A 11 -9.81 10.53 2.73
C GLY A 11 -10.78 11.57 2.21
N THR A 12 -10.41 12.82 2.37
CA THR A 12 -11.16 13.95 1.82
C THR A 12 -10.19 14.88 1.11
N ASN A 13 -10.66 15.50 0.04
CA ASN A 13 -9.87 16.47 -0.74
C ASN A 13 -8.54 15.89 -1.23
N GLY A 14 -8.54 14.62 -1.64
CA GLY A 14 -7.36 13.95 -2.13
C GLY A 14 -6.36 13.50 -1.06
N GLY A 15 -6.75 13.55 0.21
CA GLY A 15 -5.84 13.23 1.33
C GLY A 15 -5.28 11.82 1.30
N ALA A 16 -6.09 10.83 0.88
CA ALA A 16 -5.60 9.45 0.81
C ALA A 16 -4.51 9.30 -0.25
N ARG A 17 -4.68 9.91 -1.41
CA ARG A 17 -3.67 9.86 -2.49
C ARG A 17 -2.41 10.63 -2.12
N GLU A 18 -2.55 11.76 -1.44
CA GLU A 18 -1.41 12.51 -0.94
C GLU A 18 -0.60 11.68 0.06
N PHE A 19 -1.29 10.99 0.95
CA PHE A 19 -0.63 10.10 1.90
C PHE A 19 0.15 9.00 1.19
N ALA A 20 -0.43 8.36 0.17
CA ALA A 20 0.24 7.32 -0.59
C ALA A 20 1.49 7.87 -1.29
N LYS A 21 1.38 9.06 -1.89
CA LYS A 21 2.52 9.70 -2.54
C LYS A 21 3.64 10.02 -1.55
N GLU A 22 3.30 10.48 -0.36
CA GLU A 22 4.28 10.74 0.69
C GLU A 22 4.97 9.48 1.17
N MET A 23 4.23 8.39 1.29
CA MET A 23 4.81 7.09 1.67
C MET A 23 5.86 6.64 0.65
N ILE A 24 5.59 6.84 -0.62
CA ILE A 24 6.53 6.50 -1.68
C ILE A 24 7.74 7.44 -1.64
N ALA A 25 7.49 8.74 -1.57
CA ALA A 25 8.55 9.75 -1.62
C ALA A 25 9.49 9.69 -0.41
N SER A 26 8.98 9.28 0.75
CA SER A 26 9.79 9.21 1.97
C SER A 26 10.72 8.00 2.05
N GLY A 27 10.58 7.04 1.12
CA GLY A 27 11.38 5.82 1.14
C GLY A 27 10.80 4.71 2.01
N ILE A 28 9.69 4.94 2.70
CA ILE A 28 9.07 3.94 3.56
C ILE A 28 8.60 2.73 2.75
N VAL A 29 8.02 2.96 1.58
CA VAL A 29 7.55 1.87 0.71
C VAL A 29 8.71 0.99 0.26
N GLU A 30 9.84 1.59 -0.12
CA GLU A 30 11.03 0.82 -0.49
C GLU A 30 11.57 0.01 0.68
N ALA A 31 11.55 0.58 1.88
CA ALA A 31 11.99 -0.12 3.08
C ALA A 31 11.11 -1.34 3.37
N ILE A 32 9.80 -1.20 3.21
CA ILE A 32 8.87 -2.32 3.40
C ILE A 32 9.09 -3.40 2.35
N ARG A 33 9.28 -3.01 1.09
CA ARG A 33 9.54 -3.96 0.01
C ARG A 33 10.84 -4.71 0.18
N ALA A 34 11.80 -4.11 0.89
CA ALA A 34 13.08 -4.74 1.17
C ALA A 34 13.01 -5.71 2.35
N GLU A 35 11.94 -5.73 3.12
CA GLU A 35 11.79 -6.65 4.23
C GLU A 35 11.68 -8.09 3.75
N LYS A 36 12.31 -9.00 4.49
CA LYS A 36 12.28 -10.41 4.18
C LYS A 36 10.84 -10.92 4.18
N GLY A 37 10.46 -11.55 3.09
CA GLY A 37 9.14 -12.14 2.97
C GLY A 37 8.09 -11.23 2.35
N ASN A 38 8.36 -9.93 2.20
CA ASN A 38 7.42 -9.07 1.49
C ASN A 38 7.50 -9.36 0.00
N SER A 39 6.39 -9.78 -0.59
CA SER A 39 6.32 -10.10 -2.02
C SER A 39 5.59 -9.04 -2.82
N ARG A 40 4.80 -8.19 -2.17
CA ARG A 40 4.07 -7.14 -2.85
C ARG A 40 3.70 -6.05 -1.86
N TYR A 41 3.88 -4.80 -2.24
CA TYR A 41 3.41 -3.63 -1.50
C TYR A 41 3.16 -2.54 -2.53
N GLU A 42 1.92 -2.42 -2.98
CA GLU A 42 1.58 -1.55 -4.09
C GLU A 42 0.32 -0.76 -3.83
N TYR A 43 0.35 0.51 -4.21
CA TYR A 43 -0.82 1.39 -4.14
C TYR A 43 -1.50 1.47 -5.50
N PHE A 44 -2.82 1.51 -5.48
CA PHE A 44 -3.66 1.64 -6.66
C PHE A 44 -4.68 2.73 -6.43
N PHE A 45 -4.93 3.51 -7.45
CA PHE A 45 -5.92 4.59 -7.40
C PHE A 45 -7.15 4.17 -8.21
N PRO A 46 -8.31 3.92 -7.54
CA PRO A 46 -9.53 3.62 -8.28
C PRO A 46 -9.87 4.76 -9.23
N MET A 47 -10.27 4.41 -10.43
CA MET A 47 -10.51 5.38 -11.49
C MET A 47 -11.71 6.26 -11.23
N ASP A 48 -12.71 5.70 -10.56
CA ASP A 48 -13.99 6.34 -10.31
C ASP A 48 -14.14 6.89 -8.90
N ASP A 49 -13.09 6.86 -8.09
CA ASP A 49 -13.15 7.37 -6.72
C ASP A 49 -11.81 8.01 -6.34
N GLU A 50 -11.79 9.34 -6.42
CA GLU A 50 -10.58 10.11 -6.14
C GLU A 50 -10.18 10.14 -4.67
N GLU A 51 -11.09 9.76 -3.78
CA GLU A 51 -10.87 9.83 -2.35
C GLU A 51 -10.43 8.49 -1.76
N THR A 52 -10.31 7.46 -2.58
CA THR A 52 -9.92 6.12 -2.14
C THR A 52 -8.58 5.72 -2.72
N VAL A 53 -7.80 5.00 -1.92
CA VAL A 53 -6.55 4.36 -2.34
C VAL A 53 -6.61 2.91 -1.89
N LEU A 54 -6.26 1.99 -2.78
CA LEU A 54 -6.14 0.58 -2.45
C LEU A 54 -4.66 0.23 -2.27
N LEU A 55 -4.34 -0.38 -1.14
CA LEU A 55 -3.03 -0.97 -0.91
C LEU A 55 -3.16 -2.49 -0.96
N ILE A 56 -2.34 -3.14 -1.77
CA ILE A 56 -2.22 -4.59 -1.77
C ILE A 56 -0.87 -4.94 -1.16
N ASP A 57 -0.90 -5.68 -0.05
CA ASP A 57 0.27 -6.04 0.73
C ASP A 57 0.32 -7.56 0.84
N SER A 58 1.38 -8.17 0.32
CA SER A 58 1.51 -9.63 0.30
C SER A 58 2.82 -10.07 0.96
N TRP A 59 2.73 -11.13 1.73
CA TRP A 59 3.85 -11.72 2.45
C TRP A 59 3.93 -13.22 2.15
N THR A 60 5.14 -13.75 2.16
CA THR A 60 5.33 -15.17 1.86
C THR A 60 4.79 -16.07 2.97
N ASP A 61 4.78 -15.57 4.22
CA ASP A 61 4.14 -16.24 5.35
C ASP A 61 3.84 -15.22 6.46
N GLN A 62 3.14 -15.68 7.50
CA GLN A 62 2.71 -14.81 8.59
C GLN A 62 3.84 -14.26 9.44
N GLU A 63 4.98 -14.92 9.43
CA GLU A 63 6.12 -14.53 10.25
C GLU A 63 7.04 -13.55 9.54
N ALA A 64 6.84 -13.38 8.26
CA ALA A 64 7.68 -12.51 7.45
C ALA A 64 7.35 -11.03 7.65
#